data_737939925018ca8e07d75133705e9fd5
#
_entry.id   737939925018ca8e07d75133705e9fd5
#
_cell.length_a   1.000
_cell.length_b   1.000
_cell.length_c   1.000
_cell.angle_alpha   90.00
_cell.angle_beta   90.00
_cell.angle_gamma   90.00
#
_symmetry.space_group_name_H-M   'P 1'
#
loop_
_entity.id
_entity.type
_entity.pdbx_description
1 polymer ?
#
loop_
_entity_poly.entity_id
_entity_poly.type
_entity_poly.pdbx_seq_one_letter_code
_entity_poly.pdbx_strand_id
1 'polypeptide(L)'
;YQTTSYTFDDADHGARLFALQQFGNIYTRIMNPTTDVFEKRIAALEGGVAAVAVASGQAAQFLALTTIAGAGDNIVATSFLYGGTYNQLKVALPRLGIETKFIDGDDPEAFRSAIDGRTKALYVETIGNPRFNIPDFEALAAVAHAAGIPLVVDNTFGAAGYLFRPI
;
A
#
# COMPACT_ATOMS: atom_id res chain seq x y z
N TYR A 1 12.16 -2.57 -21.30
CA TYR A 1 11.26 -3.26 -22.24
C TYR A 1 9.97 -2.45 -22.39
N GLN A 2 9.69 -1.98 -23.60
CA GLN A 2 8.45 -1.29 -23.99
C GLN A 2 7.62 -2.20 -24.89
N THR A 3 7.16 -3.32 -24.35
CA THR A 3 6.36 -4.30 -25.09
C THR A 3 5.14 -4.73 -24.27
N THR A 4 4.09 -5.17 -24.95
CA THR A 4 2.86 -5.65 -24.31
C THR A 4 2.95 -7.15 -24.02
N SER A 5 3.45 -7.93 -24.94
CA SER A 5 3.56 -9.39 -24.85
C SER A 5 4.98 -9.84 -25.16
N TYR A 6 5.26 -11.10 -24.86
CA TYR A 6 6.57 -11.73 -25.04
C TYR A 6 6.43 -12.95 -25.94
N THR A 7 7.52 -13.30 -26.64
CA THR A 7 7.58 -14.52 -27.43
C THR A 7 7.86 -15.72 -26.55
N PHE A 8 7.33 -16.86 -26.91
CA PHE A 8 7.61 -18.15 -26.31
C PHE A 8 8.49 -18.99 -27.27
N ASP A 9 9.27 -19.91 -26.69
CA ASP A 9 10.14 -20.80 -27.52
C ASP A 9 9.26 -21.74 -28.32
N ASP A 10 8.19 -22.26 -27.73
CA ASP A 10 7.18 -23.12 -28.32
C ASP A 10 5.84 -23.04 -27.57
N ALA A 11 4.84 -23.80 -28.06
CA ALA A 11 3.51 -23.83 -27.45
C ALA A 11 3.52 -24.44 -26.02
N ASP A 12 4.39 -25.43 -25.78
CA ASP A 12 4.50 -26.08 -24.48
C ASP A 12 5.15 -25.14 -23.44
N HIS A 13 6.15 -24.34 -23.86
CA HIS A 13 6.73 -23.28 -23.03
C HIS A 13 5.64 -22.28 -22.63
N GLY A 14 4.86 -21.81 -23.61
CA GLY A 14 3.72 -20.92 -23.33
C GLY A 14 2.73 -21.53 -22.33
N ALA A 15 2.35 -22.78 -22.53
CA ALA A 15 1.42 -23.50 -21.65
C ALA A 15 1.96 -23.59 -20.20
N ARG A 16 3.24 -23.91 -20.02
CA ARG A 16 3.87 -23.97 -18.68
C ARG A 16 3.88 -22.62 -17.98
N LEU A 17 4.16 -21.53 -18.71
CA LEU A 17 4.14 -20.16 -18.16
C LEU A 17 2.74 -19.77 -17.69
N PHE A 18 1.71 -20.00 -18.52
CA PHE A 18 0.32 -19.71 -18.16
C PHE A 18 -0.20 -20.58 -17.02
N ALA A 19 0.28 -21.81 -16.90
CA ALA A 19 -0.04 -22.69 -15.79
C ALA A 19 0.76 -22.42 -14.52
N LEU A 20 1.63 -21.39 -14.49
CA LEU A 20 2.54 -21.05 -13.39
C LEU A 20 3.49 -22.21 -12.99
N GLN A 21 3.77 -23.11 -13.88
CA GLN A 21 4.72 -24.22 -13.70
C GLN A 21 6.16 -23.80 -14.01
N GLN A 22 6.32 -22.65 -14.64
CA GLN A 22 7.59 -22.02 -14.95
C GLN A 22 7.47 -20.52 -14.79
N PHE A 23 8.53 -19.87 -14.25
CA PHE A 23 8.59 -18.41 -14.20
C PHE A 23 9.10 -17.85 -15.53
N GLY A 24 8.49 -16.73 -15.96
CA GLY A 24 8.90 -16.03 -17.17
C GLY A 24 7.93 -14.91 -17.53
N ASN A 25 8.27 -14.16 -18.57
CA ASN A 25 7.48 -13.01 -19.00
C ASN A 25 6.39 -13.45 -19.97
N ILE A 26 5.15 -13.13 -19.68
CA ILE A 26 3.97 -13.44 -20.48
C ILE A 26 3.40 -12.17 -21.10
N TYR A 27 3.05 -11.20 -20.24
CA TYR A 27 2.33 -10.01 -20.60
C TYR A 27 2.65 -8.87 -19.61
N THR A 28 2.95 -7.66 -20.13
CA THR A 28 3.48 -6.54 -19.32
C THR A 28 2.56 -6.12 -18.18
N ARG A 29 1.24 -6.26 -18.30
CA ARG A 29 0.33 -5.97 -17.19
C ARG A 29 0.58 -6.87 -15.97
N ILE A 30 1.09 -8.08 -16.19
CA ILE A 30 1.37 -9.08 -15.15
C ILE A 30 2.83 -8.98 -14.71
N MET A 31 3.76 -8.91 -15.68
CA MET A 31 5.20 -8.89 -15.44
C MET A 31 5.95 -8.21 -16.58
N ASN A 32 6.95 -7.42 -16.25
CA ASN A 32 7.84 -6.78 -17.20
C ASN A 32 9.25 -6.69 -16.63
N PRO A 33 10.32 -7.09 -17.34
CA PRO A 33 11.68 -7.09 -16.80
C PRO A 33 12.16 -5.73 -16.32
N THR A 34 11.73 -4.63 -16.95
CA THR A 34 12.10 -3.27 -16.52
C THR A 34 11.40 -2.88 -15.25
N THR A 35 10.10 -3.18 -15.14
CA THR A 35 9.31 -2.93 -13.91
C THR A 35 9.84 -3.79 -12.76
N ASP A 36 10.17 -5.05 -12.98
CA ASP A 36 10.73 -5.97 -11.99
C ASP A 36 12.04 -5.44 -11.37
N VAL A 37 12.92 -4.81 -12.18
CA VAL A 37 14.13 -4.15 -11.65
C VAL A 37 13.77 -3.01 -10.70
N PHE A 38 12.77 -2.20 -11.04
CA PHE A 38 12.31 -1.12 -10.18
C PHE A 38 11.71 -1.67 -8.88
N GLU A 39 10.81 -2.64 -8.97
CA GLU A 39 10.16 -3.27 -7.81
C GLU A 39 11.18 -3.90 -6.86
N LYS A 40 12.13 -4.67 -7.36
CA LYS A 40 13.21 -5.28 -6.55
C LYS A 40 14.09 -4.24 -5.87
N ARG A 41 14.39 -3.12 -6.55
CA ARG A 41 15.20 -2.04 -5.97
C ARG A 41 14.46 -1.31 -4.86
N ILE A 42 13.18 -0.99 -5.06
CA ILE A 42 12.37 -0.34 -4.01
C ILE A 42 12.19 -1.27 -2.81
N ALA A 43 11.89 -2.55 -3.03
CA ALA A 43 11.82 -3.53 -1.96
C ALA A 43 13.13 -3.59 -1.15
N ALA A 44 14.28 -3.61 -1.82
CA ALA A 44 15.58 -3.63 -1.15
C ALA A 44 15.89 -2.33 -0.39
N LEU A 45 15.52 -1.16 -0.94
CA LEU A 45 15.72 0.14 -0.29
C LEU A 45 14.85 0.31 0.96
N GLU A 46 13.61 -0.14 0.89
CA GLU A 46 12.67 -0.06 2.02
C GLU A 46 12.85 -1.21 3.03
N GLY A 47 13.58 -2.27 2.69
CA GLY A 47 13.71 -3.47 3.52
C GLY A 47 12.53 -4.44 3.41
N GLY A 48 11.66 -4.26 2.42
CA GLY A 48 10.46 -5.05 2.19
C GLY A 48 10.73 -6.40 1.52
N VAL A 49 9.80 -7.32 1.67
CA VAL A 49 9.86 -8.66 1.06
C VAL A 49 9.67 -8.58 -0.46
N ALA A 50 8.80 -7.68 -0.92
CA ALA A 50 8.48 -7.47 -2.33
C ALA A 50 7.90 -6.07 -2.54
N ALA A 51 7.79 -5.66 -3.80
CA ALA A 51 7.09 -4.44 -4.19
C ALA A 51 6.26 -4.68 -5.45
N VAL A 52 5.22 -3.88 -5.63
CA VAL A 52 4.40 -3.84 -6.84
C VAL A 52 4.34 -2.41 -7.33
N ALA A 53 4.75 -2.19 -8.58
CA ALA A 53 4.70 -0.87 -9.20
C ALA A 53 3.33 -0.62 -9.85
N VAL A 54 2.82 0.58 -9.64
CA VAL A 54 1.57 1.06 -10.23
C VAL A 54 1.74 2.47 -10.79
N ALA A 55 0.73 2.96 -11.50
CA ALA A 55 0.83 4.21 -12.27
C ALA A 55 0.91 5.49 -11.40
N SER A 56 0.54 5.42 -10.11
CA SER A 56 0.57 6.57 -9.20
C SER A 56 0.49 6.15 -7.74
N GLY A 57 0.88 7.03 -6.81
CA GLY A 57 0.69 6.82 -5.37
C GLY A 57 -0.79 6.65 -5.00
N GLN A 58 -1.69 7.40 -5.65
CA GLN A 58 -3.15 7.23 -5.45
C GLN A 58 -3.62 5.83 -5.85
N ALA A 59 -3.09 5.26 -6.94
CA ALA A 59 -3.38 3.89 -7.33
C ALA A 59 -2.77 2.88 -6.34
N ALA A 60 -1.56 3.14 -5.84
CA ALA A 60 -0.90 2.28 -4.87
C ALA A 60 -1.72 2.14 -3.58
N GLN A 61 -2.11 3.27 -2.97
CA GLN A 61 -2.90 3.25 -1.74
C GLN A 61 -4.31 2.68 -1.96
N PHE A 62 -4.95 2.98 -3.11
CA PHE A 62 -6.25 2.42 -3.44
C PHE A 62 -6.20 0.89 -3.50
N LEU A 63 -5.23 0.34 -4.23
CA LEU A 63 -5.06 -1.10 -4.36
C LEU A 63 -4.68 -1.75 -3.03
N ALA A 64 -3.77 -1.16 -2.26
CA ALA A 64 -3.40 -1.67 -0.95
C ALA A 64 -4.62 -1.77 -0.03
N LEU A 65 -5.39 -0.69 0.12
CA LEU A 65 -6.53 -0.64 1.03
C LEU A 65 -7.70 -1.54 0.57
N THR A 66 -8.01 -1.55 -0.74
CA THR A 66 -9.09 -2.41 -1.26
C THR A 66 -8.73 -3.89 -1.35
N THR A 67 -7.45 -4.23 -1.21
CA THR A 67 -7.01 -5.63 -1.09
C THR A 67 -7.28 -6.19 0.30
N ILE A 68 -7.18 -5.36 1.35
CA ILE A 68 -7.30 -5.80 2.74
C ILE A 68 -8.67 -5.47 3.35
N ALA A 69 -9.44 -4.54 2.78
CA ALA A 69 -10.75 -4.11 3.27
C ALA A 69 -11.81 -4.25 2.17
N GLY A 70 -13.01 -4.66 2.56
CA GLY A 70 -14.19 -4.79 1.70
C GLY A 70 -15.39 -4.04 2.25
N ALA A 71 -16.54 -4.20 1.58
CA ALA A 71 -17.79 -3.57 2.02
C ALA A 71 -18.16 -3.98 3.45
N GLY A 72 -18.43 -3.01 4.31
CA GLY A 72 -18.71 -3.19 5.73
C GLY A 72 -17.49 -3.03 6.64
N ASP A 73 -16.28 -3.03 6.11
CA ASP A 73 -15.04 -2.80 6.86
C ASP A 73 -14.74 -1.32 7.04
N ASN A 74 -13.75 -1.01 7.89
CA ASN A 74 -13.25 0.35 8.05
C ASN A 74 -11.73 0.42 8.16
N ILE A 75 -11.21 1.62 7.87
CA ILE A 75 -9.81 2.03 8.05
C ILE A 75 -9.79 3.15 9.09
N VAL A 76 -8.83 3.11 10.01
CA VAL A 76 -8.56 4.24 10.93
C VAL A 76 -7.38 5.02 10.39
N ALA A 77 -7.55 6.31 10.12
CA ALA A 77 -6.53 7.15 9.51
C ALA A 77 -6.36 8.47 10.25
N THR A 78 -5.14 9.03 10.25
CA THR A 78 -4.98 10.43 10.64
C THR A 78 -5.76 11.36 9.69
N SER A 79 -6.19 12.51 10.16
CA SER A 79 -6.74 13.56 9.30
C SER A 79 -5.65 14.43 8.65
N PHE A 80 -4.39 14.27 9.05
CA PHE A 80 -3.24 15.06 8.57
C PHE A 80 -2.61 14.42 7.32
N LEU A 81 -3.38 14.37 6.25
CA LEU A 81 -3.06 13.69 5.01
C LEU A 81 -3.00 14.66 3.83
N TYR A 82 -2.27 14.26 2.81
CA TYR A 82 -2.38 14.88 1.50
C TYR A 82 -3.85 14.92 1.05
N GLY A 83 -4.27 16.06 0.48
CA GLY A 83 -5.66 16.27 0.12
C GLY A 83 -6.26 15.22 -0.82
N GLY A 84 -5.45 14.66 -1.74
CA GLY A 84 -5.86 13.56 -2.61
C GLY A 84 -6.15 12.29 -1.83
N THR A 85 -5.31 11.96 -0.85
CA THR A 85 -5.48 10.81 0.05
C THR A 85 -6.72 11.00 0.92
N TYR A 86 -6.86 12.16 1.55
CA TYR A 86 -8.04 12.48 2.35
C TYR A 86 -9.33 12.31 1.55
N ASN A 87 -9.38 12.84 0.32
CA ASN A 87 -10.55 12.68 -0.55
C ASN A 87 -10.79 11.22 -0.97
N GLN A 88 -9.73 10.46 -1.25
CA GLN A 88 -9.87 9.05 -1.58
C GLN A 88 -10.48 8.26 -0.41
N LEU A 89 -9.98 8.48 0.82
CA LEU A 89 -10.48 7.84 2.03
C LEU A 89 -11.90 8.29 2.38
N LYS A 90 -12.20 9.60 2.23
CA LYS A 90 -13.50 10.18 2.64
C LYS A 90 -14.60 9.99 1.61
N VAL A 91 -14.28 9.95 0.32
CA VAL A 91 -15.27 9.98 -0.77
C VAL A 91 -15.24 8.72 -1.63
N ALA A 92 -14.06 8.25 -2.03
CA ALA A 92 -13.97 7.13 -2.96
C ALA A 92 -14.21 5.78 -2.25
N LEU A 93 -13.56 5.52 -1.13
CA LEU A 93 -13.72 4.25 -0.37
C LEU A 93 -15.15 4.02 0.14
N PRO A 94 -15.89 5.02 0.65
CA PRO A 94 -17.29 4.83 1.03
C PRO A 94 -18.22 4.38 -0.10
N ARG A 95 -17.91 4.73 -1.37
CA ARG A 95 -18.65 4.21 -2.54
C ARG A 95 -18.47 2.70 -2.75
N LEU A 96 -17.42 2.13 -2.18
CA LEU A 96 -17.15 0.68 -2.14
C LEU A 96 -17.63 0.04 -0.84
N GLY A 97 -18.27 0.81 0.03
CA GLY A 97 -18.76 0.34 1.34
C GLY A 97 -17.65 0.25 2.41
N ILE A 98 -16.48 0.85 2.18
CA ILE A 98 -15.37 0.90 3.13
C ILE A 98 -15.39 2.26 3.84
N GLU A 99 -15.63 2.27 5.14
CA GLU A 99 -15.66 3.48 5.96
C GLU A 99 -14.25 3.92 6.34
N THR A 100 -14.03 5.23 6.54
CA THR A 100 -12.80 5.74 7.17
C THR A 100 -13.13 6.52 8.42
N LYS A 101 -12.54 6.12 9.54
CA LYS A 101 -12.57 6.84 10.82
C LYS A 101 -11.34 7.73 10.89
N PHE A 102 -11.56 9.04 10.81
CA PHE A 102 -10.46 10.01 10.89
C PHE A 102 -10.16 10.39 12.34
N ILE A 103 -8.89 10.32 12.71
CA ILE A 103 -8.35 10.82 13.98
C ILE A 103 -7.80 12.22 13.76
N ASP A 104 -8.14 13.15 14.61
CA ASP A 104 -7.56 14.50 14.60
C ASP A 104 -6.19 14.47 15.27
N GLY A 105 -5.16 14.21 14.48
CA GLY A 105 -3.78 14.07 14.93
C GLY A 105 -3.22 12.66 14.76
N ASP A 106 -2.13 12.40 15.49
CA ASP A 106 -1.37 11.14 15.40
C ASP A 106 -1.25 10.46 16.78
N ASP A 107 -2.12 10.79 17.75
CA ASP A 107 -2.11 10.18 19.09
C ASP A 107 -2.41 8.67 19.02
N PRO A 108 -1.49 7.78 19.41
CA PRO A 108 -1.70 6.33 19.35
C PRO A 108 -2.90 5.85 20.18
N GLU A 109 -3.25 6.52 21.28
CA GLU A 109 -4.39 6.11 22.09
C GLU A 109 -5.72 6.46 21.42
N ALA A 110 -5.77 7.57 20.67
CA ALA A 110 -6.92 7.90 19.84
C ALA A 110 -7.13 6.86 18.72
N PHE A 111 -6.04 6.41 18.06
CA PHE A 111 -6.09 5.31 17.09
C PHE A 111 -6.59 4.01 17.74
N ARG A 112 -6.02 3.63 18.89
CA ARG A 112 -6.44 2.43 19.65
C ARG A 112 -7.93 2.45 19.95
N SER A 113 -8.44 3.58 20.43
CA SER A 113 -9.84 3.75 20.80
C SER A 113 -10.81 3.69 19.63
N ALA A 114 -10.34 4.00 18.41
CA ALA A 114 -11.15 3.95 17.19
C ALA A 114 -11.22 2.57 16.52
N ILE A 115 -10.32 1.65 16.88
CA ILE A 115 -10.31 0.28 16.36
C ILE A 115 -11.55 -0.50 16.84
N ASP A 116 -12.20 -1.18 15.92
CA ASP A 116 -13.26 -2.15 16.20
C ASP A 116 -13.07 -3.45 15.41
N GLY A 117 -14.00 -4.41 15.54
CA GLY A 117 -13.93 -5.71 14.85
C GLY A 117 -13.98 -5.64 13.32
N ARG A 118 -14.29 -4.48 12.75
CA ARG A 118 -14.33 -4.23 11.29
C ARG A 118 -13.12 -3.46 10.80
N THR A 119 -12.23 -3.00 11.68
CA THR A 119 -11.02 -2.26 11.30
C THR A 119 -10.01 -3.20 10.64
N LYS A 120 -9.52 -2.82 9.46
CA LYS A 120 -8.59 -3.64 8.65
C LYS A 120 -7.19 -3.05 8.56
N ALA A 121 -7.02 -1.76 8.80
CA ALA A 121 -5.71 -1.12 8.82
C ALA A 121 -5.74 0.18 9.62
N LEU A 122 -4.57 0.60 10.10
CA LEU A 122 -4.26 1.99 10.42
C LEU A 122 -3.56 2.63 9.22
N TYR A 123 -3.78 3.94 8.98
CA TYR A 123 -3.18 4.65 7.86
C TYR A 123 -2.61 6.01 8.30
N VAL A 124 -1.34 6.26 7.96
CA VAL A 124 -0.63 7.52 8.21
C VAL A 124 0.31 7.87 7.06
N GLU A 125 0.83 9.10 7.03
CA GLU A 125 1.94 9.53 6.18
C GLU A 125 3.22 9.65 6.99
N THR A 126 4.38 9.39 6.37
CA THR A 126 5.69 9.55 7.03
C THR A 126 5.89 10.98 7.54
N ILE A 127 5.56 11.94 6.71
CA ILE A 127 5.53 13.38 7.03
C ILE A 127 4.20 13.88 6.48
N GLY A 128 3.31 14.30 7.36
CA GLY A 128 1.97 14.75 7.01
C GLY A 128 1.96 15.98 6.10
N ASN A 129 1.08 16.02 5.12
CA ASN A 129 0.94 17.13 4.20
C ASN A 129 -0.44 17.80 4.37
N PRO A 130 -0.55 19.09 4.76
CA PRO A 130 0.52 20.11 4.78
C PRO A 130 1.11 20.40 6.17
N ARG A 131 0.79 19.66 7.20
CA ARG A 131 1.17 20.02 8.59
C ARG A 131 2.62 19.67 8.97
N PHE A 132 3.29 18.83 8.18
CA PHE A 132 4.67 18.38 8.42
C PHE A 132 4.87 17.69 9.78
N ASN A 133 3.80 17.15 10.36
CA ASN A 133 3.84 16.30 11.54
C ASN A 133 4.51 14.97 11.21
N ILE A 134 5.18 14.39 12.20
CA ILE A 134 5.81 13.07 12.10
C ILE A 134 5.18 12.19 13.18
N PRO A 135 4.44 11.14 12.78
CA PRO A 135 3.83 10.21 13.73
C PRO A 135 4.88 9.41 14.53
N ASP A 136 4.49 8.96 15.72
CA ASP A 136 5.24 7.92 16.44
C ASP A 136 4.93 6.55 15.81
N PHE A 137 5.77 6.14 14.86
CA PHE A 137 5.56 4.90 14.09
C PHE A 137 5.65 3.65 14.95
N GLU A 138 6.55 3.63 15.94
CA GLU A 138 6.70 2.46 16.83
C GLU A 138 5.44 2.28 17.68
N ALA A 139 4.92 3.35 18.25
CA ALA A 139 3.70 3.31 19.03
C ALA A 139 2.48 2.94 18.18
N LEU A 140 2.33 3.53 16.98
CA LEU A 140 1.23 3.21 16.07
C LEU A 140 1.32 1.77 15.52
N ALA A 141 2.52 1.29 15.20
CA ALA A 141 2.74 -0.09 14.80
C ALA A 141 2.37 -1.07 15.94
N ALA A 142 2.76 -0.75 17.18
CA ALA A 142 2.38 -1.56 18.33
C ALA A 142 0.85 -1.61 18.52
N VAL A 143 0.14 -0.50 18.30
CA VAL A 143 -1.33 -0.45 18.35
C VAL A 143 -1.94 -1.32 17.25
N ALA A 144 -1.47 -1.18 16.00
CA ALA A 144 -1.96 -1.95 14.87
C ALA A 144 -1.73 -3.46 15.07
N HIS A 145 -0.52 -3.85 15.42
CA HIS A 145 -0.13 -5.26 15.58
C HIS A 145 -0.84 -5.91 16.77
N ALA A 146 -1.07 -5.18 17.87
CA ALA A 146 -1.87 -5.69 18.99
C ALA A 146 -3.32 -6.00 18.58
N ALA A 147 -3.84 -5.31 17.59
CA ALA A 147 -5.18 -5.58 17.00
C ALA A 147 -5.14 -6.58 15.83
N GLY A 148 -3.96 -7.11 15.46
CA GLY A 148 -3.80 -8.05 14.34
C GLY A 148 -4.01 -7.45 12.96
N ILE A 149 -3.81 -6.13 12.82
CA ILE A 149 -3.98 -5.39 11.57
C ILE A 149 -2.68 -4.68 11.17
N PRO A 150 -2.45 -4.38 9.87
CA PRO A 150 -1.27 -3.63 9.45
C PRO A 150 -1.38 -2.14 9.74
N LEU A 151 -0.20 -1.51 9.94
CA LEU A 151 -0.02 -0.08 9.76
C LEU A 151 0.40 0.17 8.32
N VAL A 152 -0.40 0.91 7.57
CA VAL A 152 -0.12 1.33 6.19
C VAL A 152 0.47 2.74 6.24
N VAL A 153 1.64 2.91 5.65
CA VAL A 153 2.36 4.19 5.67
C VAL A 153 2.57 4.69 4.24
N ASP A 154 2.06 5.87 3.94
CA ASP A 154 2.48 6.60 2.73
C ASP A 154 3.86 7.20 2.96
N ASN A 155 4.88 6.54 2.42
CA ASN A 155 6.28 6.92 2.58
C ASN A 155 6.79 7.84 1.47
N THR A 156 5.91 8.64 0.85
CA THR A 156 6.28 9.58 -0.22
C THR A 156 7.43 10.50 0.20
N PHE A 157 7.34 11.09 1.40
CA PHE A 157 8.38 11.98 1.91
C PHE A 157 9.53 11.25 2.61
N GLY A 158 9.44 9.94 2.81
CA GLY A 158 10.53 9.12 3.32
C GLY A 158 11.63 8.83 2.29
N ALA A 159 11.38 9.21 1.01
CA ALA A 159 12.35 9.14 -0.09
C ALA A 159 12.94 7.73 -0.30
N ALA A 160 12.08 6.74 -0.46
CA ALA A 160 12.44 5.34 -0.71
C ALA A 160 13.45 4.79 0.32
N GLY A 161 13.14 4.95 1.59
CA GLY A 161 13.96 4.47 2.70
C GLY A 161 15.20 5.33 3.02
N TYR A 162 15.34 6.50 2.38
CA TYR A 162 16.47 7.40 2.66
C TYR A 162 16.33 8.12 4.00
N LEU A 163 15.17 8.74 4.25
CA LEU A 163 14.89 9.42 5.52
C LEU A 163 14.31 8.45 6.57
N PHE A 164 13.43 7.57 6.14
CA PHE A 164 12.74 6.63 7.03
C PHE A 164 12.35 5.36 6.28
N ARG A 165 12.43 4.21 6.95
CA ARG A 165 11.97 2.90 6.47
C ARG A 165 10.85 2.41 7.39
N PRO A 166 9.60 2.43 6.94
CA PRO A 166 8.46 1.96 7.74
C PRO A 166 8.44 0.44 7.99
N ILE A 167 9.21 -0.31 7.19
CA ILE A 167 9.25 -1.79 7.23
C ILE A 167 10.46 -2.27 8.01
#